data_dc5961993b426e2bc1c2c268de2fb993
#
_entry.id   dc5961993b426e2bc1c2c268de2fb993
#
_cell.length_a   1.000
_cell.length_b   1.000
_cell.length_c   1.000
_cell.angle_alpha   90.00
_cell.angle_beta   90.00
_cell.angle_gamma   90.00
#
_symmetry.space_group_name_H-M   'P 1'
#
loop_
_entity.id
_entity.type
_entity.pdbx_description
1 polymer ?
#
loop_
_entity_poly.entity_id
_entity_poly.type
_entity_poly.pdbx_seq_one_letter_code
_entity_poly.pdbx_strand_id
1 'polypeptide(L)'
;GEKINLSILGAGGTISTPVEGVTAEVVEVKSLDEVDMLGREGIEGKIVFYNKAFNQRYINIGASYGETGFQRRLGAIKAGEYGAVASVFRSLSSGNDDFPHTGSMSYKEGIDSIAHGGLGVVSSIKLSDKIKKDPKTKLTVRLSGKWFPDALSHNVVGEIKGSENPEKIILVGGHLDSWDVSEGAHDDGAGCVHSIGALRLFQKQGIKPKHTLRAVMFMNEENGLRGGTQYAENAIKYNENHIVAIESDASAYVPRGFGFSGSDAQLEKIQGWLKYFDQKVISYFSKGGGGADIGPLHRRTGTPMFGLSIDGQKYFEIHHTQKDVFEAIHPREMELGTASMASLVYLIDKYGL
;
A
#
# COMPACT_ATOMS: atom_id res chain seq x y z
N GLY A 1 -26.10 12.81 27.95
CA GLY A 1 -24.80 13.41 27.55
C GLY A 1 -24.84 13.88 26.11
N GLU A 2 -23.94 14.77 25.74
CA GLU A 2 -23.80 15.27 24.37
C GLU A 2 -23.40 14.13 23.42
N LYS A 3 -24.12 14.01 22.31
CA LYS A 3 -23.78 13.08 21.23
C LYS A 3 -22.91 13.78 20.19
N ILE A 4 -21.83 13.13 19.77
CA ILE A 4 -20.97 13.59 18.67
C ILE A 4 -20.95 12.51 17.59
N ASN A 5 -20.94 12.93 16.34
CA ASN A 5 -20.72 12.04 15.21
C ASN A 5 -19.23 11.96 14.92
N LEU A 6 -18.76 10.78 14.59
CA LEU A 6 -17.37 10.48 14.23
C LEU A 6 -17.33 9.89 12.83
N SER A 7 -16.32 10.29 12.06
CA SER A 7 -16.05 9.72 10.73
C SER A 7 -15.42 8.35 10.87
N ILE A 8 -16.06 7.32 10.28
CA ILE A 8 -15.59 5.94 10.33
C ILE A 8 -15.69 5.29 8.95
N LEU A 9 -14.75 4.41 8.65
CA LEU A 9 -14.72 3.56 7.46
C LEU A 9 -14.36 2.13 7.88
N GLY A 10 -15.08 1.13 7.36
CA GLY A 10 -14.75 -0.27 7.63
C GLY A 10 -13.37 -0.64 7.11
N ALA A 11 -12.61 -1.42 7.87
CA ALA A 11 -11.40 -2.06 7.38
C ALA A 11 -11.75 -3.11 6.31
N GLY A 12 -10.89 -3.29 5.32
CA GLY A 12 -11.08 -4.26 4.23
C GLY A 12 -11.12 -5.68 4.77
N GLY A 13 -12.28 -6.32 4.64
CA GLY A 13 -12.54 -7.64 5.19
C GLY A 13 -13.33 -7.67 6.49
N THR A 14 -13.70 -6.49 7.05
CA THR A 14 -14.52 -6.45 8.27
C THR A 14 -15.92 -7.03 8.06
N ILE A 15 -16.49 -7.61 9.13
CA ILE A 15 -17.90 -8.01 9.15
C ILE A 15 -18.81 -6.80 9.41
N SER A 16 -20.10 -6.95 9.05
CA SER A 16 -21.14 -5.97 9.39
C SER A 16 -21.46 -5.99 10.88
N THR A 17 -21.93 -4.85 11.39
CA THR A 17 -22.71 -4.80 12.63
C THR A 17 -24.17 -5.13 12.36
N PRO A 18 -25.00 -5.42 13.42
CA PRO A 18 -26.44 -5.30 13.32
C PRO A 18 -26.85 -3.91 12.80
N VAL A 19 -28.04 -3.78 12.21
CA VAL A 19 -28.55 -2.53 11.60
C VAL A 19 -28.58 -1.37 12.61
N GLU A 20 -28.94 -1.64 13.86
CA GLU A 20 -28.92 -0.69 14.97
C GLU A 20 -27.50 -0.32 15.42
N GLY A 21 -26.50 -1.09 14.99
CA GLY A 21 -25.12 -0.96 15.42
C GLY A 21 -24.81 -1.68 16.72
N VAL A 22 -23.55 -1.63 17.12
CA VAL A 22 -23.05 -2.15 18.40
C VAL A 22 -22.72 -0.97 19.29
N THR A 23 -23.32 -0.93 20.50
CA THR A 23 -23.10 0.14 21.47
C THR A 23 -22.52 -0.42 22.77
N ALA A 24 -21.35 0.03 23.15
CA ALA A 24 -20.67 -0.37 24.39
C ALA A 24 -19.77 0.73 24.95
N GLU A 25 -19.29 0.54 26.18
CA GLU A 25 -18.20 1.37 26.72
C GLU A 25 -16.92 1.20 25.90
N VAL A 26 -16.13 2.25 25.79
CA VAL A 26 -14.89 2.26 25.00
C VAL A 26 -13.69 2.17 25.92
N VAL A 27 -12.76 1.30 25.59
CA VAL A 27 -11.42 1.28 26.19
C VAL A 27 -10.38 1.70 25.15
N GLU A 28 -9.62 2.74 25.47
CA GLU A 28 -8.54 3.26 24.60
C GLU A 28 -7.22 2.57 24.93
N VAL A 29 -6.53 2.09 23.88
CA VAL A 29 -5.21 1.42 23.95
C VAL A 29 -4.29 1.93 22.83
N LYS A 30 -2.98 1.79 23.01
CA LYS A 30 -1.97 2.20 22.03
C LYS A 30 -1.13 1.05 21.49
N SER A 31 -1.31 -0.17 22.01
CA SER A 31 -0.59 -1.36 21.57
C SER A 31 -1.45 -2.61 21.77
N LEU A 32 -1.02 -3.72 21.18
CA LEU A 32 -1.62 -5.03 21.45
C LEU A 32 -1.31 -5.51 22.87
N ASP A 33 -0.13 -5.18 23.39
CA ASP A 33 0.30 -5.54 24.75
C ASP A 33 -0.59 -4.88 25.82
N GLU A 34 -1.07 -3.66 25.57
CA GLU A 34 -2.04 -3.00 26.49
C GLU A 34 -3.36 -3.78 26.56
N VAL A 35 -3.80 -4.40 25.44
CA VAL A 35 -4.97 -5.28 25.44
C VAL A 35 -4.70 -6.53 26.28
N ASP A 36 -3.50 -7.13 26.15
CA ASP A 36 -3.08 -8.28 26.97
C ASP A 36 -3.04 -7.93 28.46
N MET A 37 -2.52 -6.76 28.82
CA MET A 37 -2.45 -6.30 30.22
C MET A 37 -3.84 -6.06 30.82
N LEU A 38 -4.80 -5.58 30.04
CA LEU A 38 -6.17 -5.36 30.48
C LEU A 38 -6.91 -6.69 30.65
N GLY A 39 -6.57 -7.66 29.82
CA GLY A 39 -7.15 -9.00 29.84
C GLY A 39 -8.68 -8.99 29.62
N ARG A 40 -9.31 -10.15 29.83
CA ARG A 40 -10.75 -10.31 29.62
C ARG A 40 -11.57 -9.38 30.52
N GLU A 41 -11.18 -9.20 31.77
CA GLU A 41 -11.88 -8.34 32.74
C GLU A 41 -11.95 -6.87 32.25
N GLY A 42 -10.90 -6.38 31.62
CA GLY A 42 -10.84 -5.02 31.10
C GLY A 42 -11.51 -4.83 29.73
N ILE A 43 -11.68 -5.89 28.94
CA ILE A 43 -12.05 -5.84 27.51
C ILE A 43 -13.44 -6.43 27.21
N GLU A 44 -13.85 -7.49 27.91
CA GLU A 44 -15.10 -8.20 27.58
C GLU A 44 -16.32 -7.28 27.54
N GLY A 45 -17.10 -7.38 26.46
CA GLY A 45 -18.30 -6.59 26.25
C GLY A 45 -18.04 -5.11 25.90
N LYS A 46 -16.80 -4.68 25.76
CA LYS A 46 -16.43 -3.28 25.39
C LYS A 46 -16.05 -3.15 23.93
N ILE A 47 -15.92 -1.90 23.47
CA ILE A 47 -15.30 -1.54 22.18
C ILE A 47 -13.86 -1.15 22.45
N VAL A 48 -12.90 -1.79 21.75
CA VAL A 48 -11.48 -1.44 21.86
C VAL A 48 -11.15 -0.35 20.83
N PHE A 49 -10.61 0.77 21.31
CA PHE A 49 -10.11 1.86 20.47
C PHE A 49 -8.59 1.89 20.47
N TYR A 50 -7.99 1.50 19.35
CA TYR A 50 -6.55 1.60 19.12
C TYR A 50 -6.19 3.01 18.68
N ASN A 51 -5.46 3.76 19.51
CA ASN A 51 -5.12 5.17 19.26
C ASN A 51 -3.61 5.42 19.22
N LYS A 52 -2.87 4.61 18.45
CA LYS A 52 -1.47 4.85 18.16
C LYS A 52 -1.36 5.86 17.01
N ALA A 53 -0.88 7.05 17.29
CA ALA A 53 -0.70 8.09 16.28
C ALA A 53 0.57 7.85 15.44
N PHE A 54 0.59 8.37 14.21
CA PHE A 54 1.80 8.47 13.41
C PHE A 54 2.88 9.27 14.15
N ASN A 55 4.11 8.77 14.06
CA ASN A 55 5.27 9.48 14.59
C ASN A 55 5.78 10.48 13.53
N GLN A 56 5.39 11.74 13.67
CA GLN A 56 5.74 12.82 12.75
C GLN A 56 7.26 13.17 12.73
N ARG A 57 8.08 12.54 13.59
CA ARG A 57 9.52 12.77 13.65
C ARG A 57 10.31 11.94 12.65
N TYR A 58 9.69 10.93 12.04
CA TYR A 58 10.37 10.13 11.03
C TYR A 58 10.58 10.93 9.74
N ILE A 59 11.82 10.96 9.25
CA ILE A 59 12.14 11.52 7.94
C ILE A 59 11.46 10.69 6.84
N ASN A 60 11.50 9.36 6.98
CA ASN A 60 10.70 8.46 6.15
C ASN A 60 9.40 8.13 6.88
N ILE A 61 8.33 8.80 6.51
CA ILE A 61 7.02 8.63 7.15
C ILE A 61 6.44 7.22 6.97
N GLY A 62 6.87 6.46 5.97
CA GLY A 62 6.52 5.06 5.78
C GLY A 62 6.92 4.16 6.96
N ALA A 63 7.97 4.54 7.70
CA ALA A 63 8.33 3.85 8.94
C ALA A 63 7.20 3.95 9.98
N SER A 64 6.50 5.08 10.04
CA SER A 64 5.35 5.26 10.93
C SER A 64 4.15 4.41 10.50
N TYR A 65 3.93 4.27 9.20
CA TYR A 65 2.90 3.37 8.68
C TYR A 65 3.17 1.91 9.09
N GLY A 66 4.43 1.46 8.96
CA GLY A 66 4.85 0.14 9.44
C GLY A 66 4.64 -0.04 10.95
N GLU A 67 5.03 0.98 11.76
CA GLU A 67 4.90 0.97 13.21
C GLU A 67 3.43 0.92 13.68
N THR A 68 2.51 1.56 12.98
CA THR A 68 1.09 1.67 13.37
C THR A 68 0.18 0.65 12.70
N GLY A 69 0.65 -0.07 11.69
CA GLY A 69 -0.12 -1.01 10.88
C GLY A 69 -0.80 -2.15 11.66
N PHE A 70 -0.29 -2.49 12.84
CA PHE A 70 -0.88 -3.51 13.71
C PHE A 70 -2.33 -3.18 14.11
N GLN A 71 -2.64 -1.90 14.31
CA GLN A 71 -3.97 -1.43 14.71
C GLN A 71 -5.04 -1.92 13.74
N ARG A 72 -4.79 -1.75 12.44
CA ARG A 72 -5.68 -2.18 11.36
C ARG A 72 -5.65 -3.68 11.16
N ARG A 73 -4.45 -4.27 11.03
CA ARG A 73 -4.32 -5.68 10.62
C ARG A 73 -4.65 -6.69 11.70
N LEU A 74 -4.31 -6.40 12.96
CA LEU A 74 -4.37 -7.34 14.08
C LEU A 74 -5.34 -6.91 15.17
N GLY A 75 -5.82 -5.65 15.14
CA GLY A 75 -6.64 -5.07 16.21
C GLY A 75 -7.92 -5.85 16.49
N ALA A 76 -8.64 -6.27 15.44
CA ALA A 76 -9.86 -7.05 15.61
C ALA A 76 -9.59 -8.42 16.23
N ILE A 77 -8.53 -9.12 15.78
CA ILE A 77 -8.12 -10.43 16.32
C ILE A 77 -7.83 -10.29 17.80
N LYS A 78 -6.93 -9.35 18.15
CA LYS A 78 -6.49 -9.15 19.53
C LYS A 78 -7.63 -8.76 20.46
N ALA A 79 -8.53 -7.88 20.04
CA ALA A 79 -9.70 -7.49 20.83
C ALA A 79 -10.69 -8.63 20.97
N GLY A 80 -10.92 -9.42 19.91
CA GLY A 80 -11.78 -10.61 19.91
C GLY A 80 -11.31 -11.71 20.85
N GLU A 81 -9.99 -11.91 20.99
CA GLU A 81 -9.40 -12.88 21.95
C GLU A 81 -9.88 -12.65 23.39
N TYR A 82 -10.18 -11.41 23.75
CA TYR A 82 -10.63 -10.99 25.07
C TYR A 82 -12.13 -10.65 25.15
N GLY A 83 -12.92 -10.96 24.10
CA GLY A 83 -14.37 -10.81 24.14
C GLY A 83 -14.87 -9.38 23.89
N ALA A 84 -14.11 -8.54 23.20
CA ALA A 84 -14.62 -7.26 22.72
C ALA A 84 -15.79 -7.46 21.75
N VAL A 85 -16.74 -6.49 21.74
CA VAL A 85 -17.93 -6.55 20.86
C VAL A 85 -17.73 -5.82 19.53
N ALA A 86 -16.76 -4.94 19.45
CA ALA A 86 -16.26 -4.27 18.24
C ALA A 86 -14.88 -3.67 18.53
N SER A 87 -14.19 -3.24 17.48
CA SER A 87 -12.98 -2.45 17.64
C SER A 87 -12.89 -1.34 16.58
N VAL A 88 -12.23 -0.26 16.94
CA VAL A 88 -11.94 0.86 16.03
C VAL A 88 -10.48 1.24 16.16
N PHE A 89 -9.90 1.82 15.11
CA PHE A 89 -8.51 2.28 15.13
C PHE A 89 -8.40 3.71 14.57
N ARG A 90 -7.43 4.45 15.07
CA ARG A 90 -7.03 5.72 14.47
C ARG A 90 -6.48 5.48 13.08
N SER A 91 -6.93 6.24 12.09
CA SER A 91 -6.41 6.17 10.72
C SER A 91 -4.89 6.25 10.67
N LEU A 92 -4.29 5.41 9.83
CA LEU A 92 -2.85 5.35 9.61
C LEU A 92 -2.43 6.51 8.69
N SER A 93 -2.51 7.73 9.22
CA SER A 93 -2.34 8.97 8.48
C SER A 93 -1.38 9.93 9.17
N SER A 94 -0.62 10.65 8.34
CA SER A 94 0.17 11.82 8.73
C SER A 94 -0.67 13.12 8.71
N GLY A 95 -1.87 13.11 8.12
CA GLY A 95 -2.77 14.25 8.03
C GLY A 95 -3.46 14.61 9.35
N ASN A 96 -4.07 15.80 9.36
CA ASN A 96 -4.85 16.32 10.49
C ASN A 96 -6.30 16.57 10.10
N ASP A 97 -6.85 15.73 9.25
CA ASP A 97 -8.23 15.80 8.76
C ASP A 97 -9.11 14.69 9.37
N ASP A 98 -10.33 14.56 8.86
CA ASP A 98 -11.29 13.58 9.35
C ASP A 98 -11.70 12.57 8.26
N PHE A 99 -10.82 12.35 7.26
CA PHE A 99 -11.00 11.30 6.26
C PHE A 99 -10.45 9.98 6.81
N PRO A 100 -11.32 8.97 7.04
CA PRO A 100 -10.85 7.68 7.54
C PRO A 100 -10.08 6.92 6.48
N HIS A 101 -9.04 6.20 6.92
CA HIS A 101 -8.29 5.27 6.09
C HIS A 101 -8.85 3.85 6.21
N THR A 102 -8.90 3.13 5.09
CA THR A 102 -9.18 1.70 5.05
C THR A 102 -7.90 0.88 4.84
N GLY A 103 -8.02 -0.34 4.42
CA GLY A 103 -6.96 -1.28 4.06
C GLY A 103 -7.20 -2.65 4.65
N SER A 104 -6.49 -3.64 4.16
CA SER A 104 -6.70 -5.06 4.51
C SER A 104 -6.54 -5.36 5.98
N MET A 105 -7.42 -6.22 6.48
CA MET A 105 -7.33 -6.92 7.76
C MET A 105 -7.69 -8.39 7.57
N SER A 106 -7.45 -9.19 8.60
CA SER A 106 -7.82 -10.61 8.63
C SER A 106 -8.51 -10.96 9.94
N TYR A 107 -9.29 -12.03 9.91
CA TYR A 107 -9.73 -12.74 11.09
C TYR A 107 -8.90 -14.00 11.32
N LYS A 108 -8.96 -14.56 12.51
CA LYS A 108 -8.24 -15.78 12.88
C LYS A 108 -9.25 -16.84 13.33
N GLU A 109 -9.09 -18.05 12.81
CA GLU A 109 -9.91 -19.20 13.20
C GLU A 109 -9.85 -19.43 14.72
N GLY A 110 -11.02 -19.74 15.32
CA GLY A 110 -11.14 -19.95 16.76
C GLY A 110 -11.26 -18.67 17.59
N ILE A 111 -11.29 -17.49 16.96
CA ILE A 111 -11.52 -16.20 17.62
C ILE A 111 -12.76 -15.56 17.02
N ASP A 112 -13.64 -15.03 17.89
CA ASP A 112 -14.86 -14.36 17.45
C ASP A 112 -14.53 -13.16 16.54
N SER A 113 -15.15 -13.16 15.35
CA SER A 113 -15.05 -12.05 14.43
C SER A 113 -15.88 -10.87 14.93
N ILE A 114 -15.24 -9.72 15.08
CA ILE A 114 -15.89 -8.46 15.50
C ILE A 114 -15.77 -7.40 14.43
N ALA A 115 -16.72 -6.48 14.35
CA ALA A 115 -16.67 -5.36 13.42
C ALA A 115 -15.48 -4.45 13.74
N HIS A 116 -14.74 -4.02 12.69
CA HIS A 116 -13.52 -3.25 12.82
C HIS A 116 -13.44 -2.13 11.78
N GLY A 117 -13.14 -0.90 12.22
CA GLY A 117 -13.10 0.25 11.33
C GLY A 117 -12.14 1.35 11.73
N GLY A 118 -11.61 2.07 10.73
CA GLY A 118 -10.76 3.23 10.92
C GLY A 118 -11.58 4.48 11.22
N LEU A 119 -11.18 5.24 12.23
CA LEU A 119 -11.69 6.57 12.54
C LEU A 119 -10.78 7.62 11.90
N GLY A 120 -11.34 8.70 11.37
CA GLY A 120 -10.56 9.87 10.97
C GLY A 120 -9.69 10.38 12.12
N VAL A 121 -8.59 11.08 11.80
CA VAL A 121 -7.65 11.56 12.81
C VAL A 121 -8.33 12.52 13.78
N VAL A 122 -9.14 13.47 13.29
CA VAL A 122 -9.90 14.41 14.13
C VAL A 122 -10.93 13.69 14.99
N SER A 123 -11.65 12.71 14.41
CA SER A 123 -12.61 11.85 15.15
C SER A 123 -11.92 11.05 16.24
N SER A 124 -10.74 10.54 16.00
CA SER A 124 -9.92 9.81 16.99
C SER A 124 -9.53 10.71 18.17
N ILE A 125 -9.14 11.95 17.90
CA ILE A 125 -8.81 12.94 18.93
C ILE A 125 -10.06 13.27 19.77
N LYS A 126 -11.20 13.55 19.12
CA LYS A 126 -12.47 13.84 19.80
C LYS A 126 -12.91 12.68 20.71
N LEU A 127 -12.78 11.43 20.24
CA LEU A 127 -13.11 10.25 21.03
C LEU A 127 -12.19 10.12 22.25
N SER A 128 -10.87 10.24 22.06
CA SER A 128 -9.89 10.18 23.14
C SER A 128 -10.15 11.26 24.20
N ASP A 129 -10.43 12.50 23.79
CA ASP A 129 -10.73 13.57 24.73
C ASP A 129 -12.05 13.37 25.50
N LYS A 130 -13.02 12.70 24.86
CA LYS A 130 -14.27 12.35 25.55
C LYS A 130 -14.06 11.22 26.57
N ILE A 131 -13.26 10.22 26.25
CA ILE A 131 -12.90 9.12 27.16
C ILE A 131 -12.13 9.66 28.37
N LYS A 132 -11.19 10.60 28.18
CA LYS A 132 -10.45 11.24 29.29
C LYS A 132 -11.36 12.01 30.27
N LYS A 133 -12.43 12.64 29.74
CA LYS A 133 -13.42 13.38 30.55
C LYS A 133 -14.40 12.44 31.26
N ASP A 134 -14.78 11.37 30.60
CA ASP A 134 -15.70 10.36 31.13
C ASP A 134 -15.24 8.94 30.70
N PRO A 135 -14.59 8.19 31.61
CA PRO A 135 -14.16 6.82 31.35
C PRO A 135 -15.29 5.84 31.01
N LYS A 136 -16.56 6.20 31.27
CA LYS A 136 -17.75 5.41 30.91
C LYS A 136 -18.33 5.83 29.55
N THR A 137 -17.59 6.58 28.75
CA THR A 137 -17.99 6.97 27.40
C THR A 137 -18.39 5.73 26.59
N LYS A 138 -19.57 5.81 25.96
CA LYS A 138 -20.07 4.78 25.05
C LYS A 138 -19.90 5.22 23.59
N LEU A 139 -19.59 4.26 22.74
CA LEU A 139 -19.54 4.43 21.29
C LEU A 139 -20.59 3.50 20.64
N THR A 140 -21.27 4.01 19.63
CA THR A 140 -22.08 3.16 18.75
C THR A 140 -21.33 3.05 17.41
N VAL A 141 -20.96 1.82 17.05
CA VAL A 141 -20.33 1.50 15.75
C VAL A 141 -21.39 0.93 14.83
N ARG A 142 -21.51 1.49 13.61
CA ARG A 142 -22.33 0.94 12.54
C ARG A 142 -21.47 0.78 11.30
N LEU A 143 -21.31 -0.45 10.85
CA LEU A 143 -20.59 -0.82 9.63
C LEU A 143 -21.46 -1.79 8.84
N SER A 144 -21.48 -1.59 7.52
CA SER A 144 -22.12 -2.53 6.59
C SER A 144 -21.06 -2.98 5.58
N GLY A 145 -20.80 -4.25 5.54
CA GLY A 145 -19.87 -4.87 4.60
C GLY A 145 -20.35 -6.26 4.24
N LYS A 146 -20.11 -6.71 3.03
CA LYS A 146 -20.51 -8.04 2.59
C LYS A 146 -19.43 -8.65 1.73
N TRP A 147 -19.05 -9.86 2.08
CA TRP A 147 -18.23 -10.69 1.20
C TRP A 147 -19.10 -11.25 0.07
N PHE A 148 -18.59 -11.11 -1.16
CA PHE A 148 -19.16 -11.74 -2.34
C PHE A 148 -18.25 -12.89 -2.78
N PRO A 149 -18.79 -13.85 -3.56
CA PRO A 149 -17.94 -14.85 -4.20
C PRO A 149 -16.85 -14.19 -5.05
N ASP A 150 -15.69 -14.82 -5.14
CA ASP A 150 -14.60 -14.35 -5.99
C ASP A 150 -15.07 -14.16 -7.43
N ALA A 151 -14.67 -13.04 -8.03
CA ALA A 151 -14.91 -12.74 -9.44
C ALA A 151 -13.63 -12.94 -10.25
N LEU A 152 -13.77 -13.47 -11.48
CA LEU A 152 -12.65 -13.59 -12.40
C LEU A 152 -12.20 -12.19 -12.83
N SER A 153 -10.92 -11.93 -12.71
CA SER A 153 -10.28 -10.71 -13.21
C SER A 153 -8.96 -11.04 -13.93
N HIS A 154 -8.27 -10.01 -14.44
CA HIS A 154 -7.10 -10.21 -15.30
C HIS A 154 -6.05 -9.14 -15.04
N ASN A 155 -4.77 -9.52 -15.05
CA ASN A 155 -3.69 -8.58 -15.29
C ASN A 155 -3.75 -8.08 -16.73
N VAL A 156 -3.36 -6.83 -16.97
CA VAL A 156 -3.24 -6.27 -18.31
C VAL A 156 -1.77 -6.20 -18.68
N VAL A 157 -1.41 -6.74 -19.85
CA VAL A 157 -0.01 -6.82 -20.29
C VAL A 157 0.16 -6.15 -21.65
N GLY A 158 1.17 -5.27 -21.74
CA GLY A 158 1.60 -4.65 -23.00
C GLY A 158 3.10 -4.79 -23.21
N GLU A 159 3.54 -4.99 -24.46
CA GLU A 159 4.95 -5.23 -24.77
C GLU A 159 5.49 -4.39 -25.92
N ILE A 160 6.78 -4.04 -25.81
CA ILE A 160 7.63 -3.72 -26.95
C ILE A 160 8.64 -4.85 -27.09
N LYS A 161 8.56 -5.60 -28.20
CA LYS A 161 9.44 -6.75 -28.41
C LYS A 161 10.88 -6.32 -28.64
N GLY A 162 11.81 -7.02 -27.97
CA GLY A 162 13.24 -6.80 -28.09
C GLY A 162 13.78 -7.09 -29.50
N SER A 163 14.77 -6.32 -29.91
CA SER A 163 15.39 -6.45 -31.26
C SER A 163 16.56 -7.42 -31.30
N GLU A 164 17.23 -7.69 -30.16
CA GLU A 164 18.42 -8.55 -30.08
C GLU A 164 18.17 -9.82 -29.25
N ASN A 165 17.54 -9.68 -28.10
CA ASN A 165 17.25 -10.77 -27.15
C ASN A 165 15.77 -10.74 -26.72
N PRO A 166 14.83 -11.02 -27.64
CA PRO A 166 13.40 -10.87 -27.38
C PRO A 166 12.85 -11.84 -26.31
N GLU A 167 13.58 -12.90 -25.99
CA GLU A 167 13.25 -13.86 -24.94
C GLU A 167 13.56 -13.36 -23.53
N LYS A 168 14.38 -12.29 -23.41
CA LYS A 168 14.71 -11.66 -22.13
C LYS A 168 13.75 -10.51 -21.86
N ILE A 169 13.17 -10.48 -20.69
CA ILE A 169 12.10 -9.54 -20.32
C ILE A 169 12.60 -8.58 -19.25
N ILE A 170 12.43 -7.29 -19.52
CA ILE A 170 12.47 -6.20 -18.54
C ILE A 170 11.03 -5.84 -18.21
N LEU A 171 10.57 -6.17 -17.00
CA LEU A 171 9.22 -5.88 -16.55
C LEU A 171 9.17 -4.52 -15.87
N VAL A 172 8.14 -3.74 -16.17
CA VAL A 172 7.71 -2.56 -15.40
C VAL A 172 6.25 -2.74 -15.03
N GLY A 173 5.86 -2.37 -13.80
CA GLY A 173 4.50 -2.61 -13.33
C GLY A 173 4.02 -1.65 -12.25
N GLY A 174 2.75 -1.77 -11.97
CA GLY A 174 1.97 -1.19 -10.90
C GLY A 174 0.65 -1.94 -10.83
N HIS A 175 -0.19 -1.69 -9.82
CA HIS A 175 -1.47 -2.40 -9.73
C HIS A 175 -2.65 -1.59 -10.26
N LEU A 176 -3.65 -2.30 -10.76
CA LEU A 176 -4.80 -1.72 -11.46
C LEU A 176 -6.02 -1.54 -10.56
N ASP A 177 -6.10 -2.29 -9.48
CA ASP A 177 -7.15 -2.17 -8.49
C ASP A 177 -6.83 -1.08 -7.45
N SER A 178 -7.85 -0.61 -6.76
CA SER A 178 -7.76 0.35 -5.66
C SER A 178 -8.88 0.08 -4.65
N TRP A 179 -8.79 0.69 -3.47
CA TRP A 179 -9.91 0.72 -2.54
C TRP A 179 -11.07 1.54 -3.12
N ASP A 180 -12.29 1.00 -3.01
CA ASP A 180 -13.53 1.55 -3.58
C ASP A 180 -13.99 2.89 -2.98
N VAL A 181 -13.22 3.45 -2.06
CA VAL A 181 -13.49 4.74 -1.43
C VAL A 181 -13.08 5.93 -2.28
N SER A 182 -12.27 5.71 -3.32
CA SER A 182 -11.75 6.74 -4.23
C SER A 182 -11.37 6.16 -5.59
N GLU A 183 -10.71 6.99 -6.41
CA GLU A 183 -10.28 6.62 -7.77
C GLU A 183 -8.96 5.84 -7.79
N GLY A 184 -8.19 5.84 -6.68
CA GLY A 184 -6.88 5.21 -6.64
C GLY A 184 -5.87 5.89 -7.58
N ALA A 185 -5.87 7.22 -7.62
CA ALA A 185 -5.05 7.96 -8.58
C ALA A 185 -3.55 7.88 -8.24
N HIS A 186 -3.21 7.97 -6.96
CA HIS A 186 -1.85 7.76 -6.46
C HIS A 186 -1.57 6.29 -6.16
N ASP A 187 -2.56 5.53 -5.70
CA ASP A 187 -2.46 4.15 -5.23
C ASP A 187 -3.43 3.24 -6.01
N ASP A 188 -3.10 2.70 -7.22
CA ASP A 188 -1.83 2.86 -7.91
C ASP A 188 -2.00 3.18 -9.41
N GLY A 189 -3.00 4.02 -9.76
CA GLY A 189 -3.13 4.55 -11.12
C GLY A 189 -1.84 5.21 -11.61
N ALA A 190 -1.10 5.85 -10.69
CA ALA A 190 0.19 6.49 -10.98
C ALA A 190 1.24 5.48 -11.47
N GLY A 191 1.41 4.36 -10.81
CA GLY A 191 2.38 3.34 -11.20
C GLY A 191 2.03 2.67 -12.52
N CYS A 192 0.73 2.43 -12.75
CA CYS A 192 0.25 1.99 -14.06
C CYS A 192 0.65 2.97 -15.16
N VAL A 193 0.43 4.29 -14.96
CA VAL A 193 0.78 5.33 -15.95
C VAL A 193 2.29 5.48 -16.10
N HIS A 194 3.08 5.40 -15.03
CA HIS A 194 4.53 5.39 -15.09
C HIS A 194 5.05 4.25 -15.97
N SER A 195 4.49 3.06 -15.79
CA SER A 195 4.90 1.85 -16.52
C SER A 195 4.54 1.91 -18.01
N ILE A 196 3.30 2.28 -18.35
CA ILE A 196 2.88 2.50 -19.74
C ILE A 196 3.67 3.65 -20.37
N GLY A 197 3.85 4.73 -19.62
CA GLY A 197 4.59 5.92 -20.04
C GLY A 197 6.04 5.65 -20.37
N ALA A 198 6.71 4.77 -19.60
CA ALA A 198 8.08 4.34 -19.88
C ALA A 198 8.18 3.67 -21.27
N LEU A 199 7.31 2.71 -21.58
CA LEU A 199 7.26 2.07 -22.89
C LEU A 199 6.95 3.10 -24.01
N ARG A 200 6.01 3.99 -23.76
CA ARG A 200 5.62 5.03 -24.73
C ARG A 200 6.77 5.99 -25.03
N LEU A 201 7.64 6.31 -24.04
CA LEU A 201 8.83 7.13 -24.27
C LEU A 201 9.81 6.45 -25.20
N PHE A 202 10.08 5.14 -25.09
CA PHE A 202 10.88 4.38 -26.04
C PHE A 202 10.33 4.51 -27.46
N GLN A 203 9.03 4.31 -27.65
CA GLN A 203 8.38 4.44 -28.96
C GLN A 203 8.52 5.86 -29.53
N LYS A 204 8.21 6.89 -28.72
CA LYS A 204 8.29 8.29 -29.17
C LYS A 204 9.69 8.75 -29.55
N GLN A 205 10.71 8.20 -28.86
CA GLN A 205 12.12 8.51 -29.15
C GLN A 205 12.70 7.62 -30.27
N GLY A 206 11.93 6.71 -30.83
CA GLY A 206 12.42 5.75 -31.84
C GLY A 206 13.46 4.78 -31.31
N ILE A 207 13.52 4.58 -29.99
CA ILE A 207 14.47 3.65 -29.36
C ILE A 207 13.94 2.23 -29.52
N LYS A 208 14.76 1.40 -30.19
CA LYS A 208 14.50 -0.05 -30.29
C LYS A 208 15.19 -0.74 -29.13
N PRO A 209 14.46 -1.30 -28.15
CA PRO A 209 15.08 -1.98 -27.04
C PRO A 209 15.73 -3.29 -27.50
N LYS A 210 16.82 -3.69 -26.84
CA LYS A 210 17.49 -4.97 -27.08
C LYS A 210 16.68 -6.15 -26.54
N HIS A 211 16.10 -5.96 -25.36
CA HIS A 211 15.28 -6.91 -24.62
C HIS A 211 13.80 -6.55 -24.74
N THR A 212 12.91 -7.49 -24.53
CA THR A 212 11.46 -7.21 -24.47
C THR A 212 11.15 -6.36 -23.25
N LEU A 213 10.53 -5.20 -23.47
CA LEU A 213 9.97 -4.37 -22.42
C LEU A 213 8.52 -4.76 -22.23
N ARG A 214 8.16 -5.17 -21.01
CA ARG A 214 6.80 -5.58 -20.67
C ARG A 214 6.24 -4.69 -19.56
N ALA A 215 5.14 -4.00 -19.84
CA ALA A 215 4.35 -3.33 -18.83
C ALA A 215 3.25 -4.27 -18.33
N VAL A 216 3.09 -4.38 -17.01
CA VAL A 216 2.07 -5.21 -16.37
C VAL A 216 1.30 -4.38 -15.38
N MET A 217 -0.03 -4.30 -15.58
CA MET A 217 -0.97 -3.74 -14.62
C MET A 217 -1.52 -4.91 -13.84
N PHE A 218 -1.08 -5.08 -12.60
CA PHE A 218 -1.46 -6.19 -11.74
C PHE A 218 -2.85 -5.98 -11.17
N MET A 219 -3.55 -7.06 -10.88
CA MET A 219 -4.90 -7.01 -10.31
C MET A 219 -4.93 -7.64 -8.92
N ASN A 220 -5.71 -7.05 -8.03
CA ASN A 220 -5.93 -7.54 -6.67
C ASN A 220 -4.68 -7.43 -5.75
N GLU A 221 -3.92 -6.35 -5.88
CA GLU A 221 -2.82 -6.05 -4.94
C GLU A 221 -3.38 -5.81 -3.54
N GLU A 222 -4.37 -4.93 -3.42
CA GLU A 222 -4.88 -4.34 -2.20
C GLU A 222 -5.42 -5.34 -1.17
N ASN A 223 -5.96 -6.46 -1.64
CA ASN A 223 -6.57 -7.42 -0.74
C ASN A 223 -6.29 -8.89 -1.08
N GLY A 224 -5.15 -9.17 -1.72
CA GLY A 224 -4.84 -10.57 -2.01
C GLY A 224 -3.57 -10.86 -2.77
N LEU A 225 -2.96 -9.91 -3.48
CA LEU A 225 -1.78 -10.12 -4.34
C LEU A 225 -1.95 -11.25 -5.37
N ARG A 226 -3.19 -11.51 -5.81
CA ARG A 226 -3.48 -12.66 -6.66
C ARG A 226 -2.91 -12.48 -8.06
N GLY A 227 -2.95 -11.25 -8.58
CA GLY A 227 -2.39 -10.92 -9.90
C GLY A 227 -0.90 -11.13 -9.97
N GLY A 228 -0.14 -10.58 -9.01
CA GLY A 228 1.32 -10.77 -8.92
C GLY A 228 1.71 -12.22 -8.68
N THR A 229 0.96 -12.94 -7.83
CA THR A 229 1.17 -14.35 -7.55
C THR A 229 0.95 -15.21 -8.81
N GLN A 230 -0.18 -15.02 -9.50
CA GLN A 230 -0.51 -15.76 -10.72
C GLN A 230 0.46 -15.42 -11.86
N TYR A 231 0.91 -14.17 -11.95
CA TYR A 231 1.93 -13.77 -12.91
C TYR A 231 3.23 -14.55 -12.70
N ALA A 232 3.72 -14.63 -11.47
CA ALA A 232 4.93 -15.38 -11.14
C ALA A 232 4.78 -16.89 -11.44
N GLU A 233 3.61 -17.48 -11.17
CA GLU A 233 3.31 -18.87 -11.51
C GLU A 233 3.34 -19.11 -13.02
N ASN A 234 2.74 -18.20 -13.79
CA ASN A 234 2.74 -18.28 -15.25
C ASN A 234 4.16 -18.11 -15.80
N ALA A 235 4.96 -17.19 -15.29
CA ALA A 235 6.35 -16.99 -15.70
C ALA A 235 7.18 -18.28 -15.55
N ILE A 236 7.01 -18.99 -14.43
CA ILE A 236 7.66 -20.30 -14.21
C ILE A 236 7.11 -21.35 -15.16
N LYS A 237 5.80 -21.46 -15.28
CA LYS A 237 5.11 -22.45 -16.11
C LYS A 237 5.52 -22.35 -17.58
N TYR A 238 5.69 -21.12 -18.08
CA TYR A 238 6.05 -20.87 -19.48
C TYR A 238 7.55 -20.67 -19.68
N ASN A 239 8.36 -20.84 -18.63
CA ASN A 239 9.81 -20.66 -18.64
C ASN A 239 10.23 -19.29 -19.19
N GLU A 240 9.54 -18.23 -18.77
CA GLU A 240 9.86 -16.86 -19.16
C GLU A 240 11.14 -16.36 -18.48
N ASN A 241 11.98 -15.66 -19.22
CA ASN A 241 13.27 -15.16 -18.72
C ASN A 241 13.17 -13.68 -18.34
N HIS A 242 12.75 -13.39 -17.09
CA HIS A 242 12.75 -12.06 -16.55
C HIS A 242 14.14 -11.70 -16.02
N ILE A 243 14.82 -10.76 -16.66
CA ILE A 243 16.15 -10.30 -16.24
C ILE A 243 16.07 -9.24 -15.15
N VAL A 244 14.93 -8.54 -15.02
CA VAL A 244 14.62 -7.59 -13.95
C VAL A 244 13.12 -7.33 -13.91
N ALA A 245 12.61 -6.96 -12.74
CA ALA A 245 11.28 -6.41 -12.54
C ALA A 245 11.36 -5.06 -11.80
N ILE A 246 10.58 -4.08 -12.21
CA ILE A 246 10.54 -2.73 -11.66
C ILE A 246 9.10 -2.39 -11.35
N GLU A 247 8.81 -1.94 -10.15
CA GLU A 247 7.46 -1.53 -9.74
C GLU A 247 7.45 -0.08 -9.28
N SER A 248 6.39 0.61 -9.64
CA SER A 248 6.04 1.90 -9.11
C SER A 248 4.71 1.76 -8.40
N ASP A 249 4.74 1.68 -7.08
CA ASP A 249 3.60 1.55 -6.18
C ASP A 249 3.88 2.40 -4.95
N ALA A 250 4.04 3.68 -5.17
CA ALA A 250 4.36 4.63 -4.12
C ALA A 250 3.86 6.04 -4.43
N SER A 251 2.95 6.20 -5.44
CA SER A 251 2.37 7.48 -5.77
C SER A 251 3.09 8.28 -6.88
N ALA A 252 2.42 9.33 -7.34
CA ALA A 252 2.93 10.31 -8.33
C ALA A 252 3.67 11.51 -7.72
N TYR A 253 4.17 11.42 -6.49
CA TYR A 253 5.01 12.48 -5.94
C TYR A 253 6.42 12.47 -6.54
N VAL A 254 7.21 13.51 -6.26
CA VAL A 254 8.56 13.68 -6.83
C VAL A 254 9.42 12.44 -6.57
N PRO A 255 9.95 11.77 -7.60
CA PRO A 255 10.85 10.65 -7.41
C PRO A 255 12.14 11.08 -6.74
N ARG A 256 12.73 10.21 -5.91
CA ARG A 256 13.96 10.48 -5.16
C ARG A 256 15.05 9.45 -5.39
N GLY A 257 14.69 8.24 -5.78
CA GLY A 257 15.63 7.14 -5.98
C GLY A 257 14.95 5.84 -6.32
N PHE A 258 15.70 4.77 -6.20
CA PHE A 258 15.19 3.42 -6.34
C PHE A 258 15.72 2.52 -5.23
N GLY A 259 14.82 1.76 -4.61
CA GLY A 259 15.20 0.59 -3.82
C GLY A 259 15.51 -0.57 -4.74
N PHE A 260 16.51 -1.38 -4.39
CA PHE A 260 16.96 -2.50 -5.20
C PHE A 260 17.18 -3.77 -4.36
N SER A 261 16.59 -4.87 -4.81
CA SER A 261 16.83 -6.21 -4.28
C SER A 261 17.49 -7.08 -5.36
N GLY A 262 18.73 -7.39 -5.14
CA GLY A 262 19.61 -8.18 -5.99
C GLY A 262 20.96 -8.38 -5.30
N SER A 263 22.02 -8.70 -6.05
CA SER A 263 23.37 -8.87 -5.50
C SER A 263 24.05 -7.53 -5.18
N ASP A 264 25.02 -7.58 -4.24
CA ASP A 264 25.80 -6.37 -3.89
C ASP A 264 26.62 -5.86 -5.08
N ALA A 265 27.12 -6.75 -5.94
CA ALA A 265 27.84 -6.35 -7.18
C ALA A 265 26.91 -5.60 -8.17
N GLN A 266 25.66 -6.04 -8.30
CA GLN A 266 24.68 -5.31 -9.11
C GLN A 266 24.37 -3.94 -8.49
N LEU A 267 24.21 -3.86 -7.16
CA LEU A 267 23.97 -2.61 -6.46
C LEU A 267 25.13 -1.60 -6.69
N GLU A 268 26.38 -2.04 -6.57
CA GLU A 268 27.55 -1.20 -6.84
C GLU A 268 27.54 -0.68 -8.29
N LYS A 269 27.24 -1.56 -9.25
CA LYS A 269 27.13 -1.19 -10.67
C LYS A 269 26.09 -0.10 -10.90
N ILE A 270 24.86 -0.27 -10.38
CA ILE A 270 23.76 0.69 -10.59
C ILE A 270 23.99 2.00 -9.84
N GLN A 271 24.66 1.99 -8.69
CA GLN A 271 25.07 3.23 -8.01
C GLN A 271 25.97 4.09 -8.90
N GLY A 272 26.80 3.47 -9.72
CA GLY A 272 27.61 4.17 -10.75
C GLY A 272 26.77 4.85 -11.85
N TRP A 273 25.47 4.54 -11.97
CA TRP A 273 24.56 5.17 -12.92
C TRP A 273 23.96 6.49 -12.45
N LEU A 274 24.13 6.88 -11.18
CA LEU A 274 23.62 8.16 -10.67
C LEU A 274 24.11 9.36 -11.52
N LYS A 275 25.27 9.27 -12.14
CA LYS A 275 25.80 10.30 -13.06
C LYS A 275 24.92 10.52 -14.31
N TYR A 276 24.02 9.62 -14.64
CA TYR A 276 23.09 9.74 -15.78
C TYR A 276 21.74 10.34 -15.40
N PHE A 277 21.49 10.56 -14.11
CA PHE A 277 20.27 11.17 -13.61
C PHE A 277 20.53 12.61 -13.15
N ASP A 278 19.49 13.44 -13.20
CA ASP A 278 19.48 14.67 -12.41
C ASP A 278 19.38 14.29 -10.92
N GLN A 279 20.45 14.54 -10.18
CA GLN A 279 20.55 14.16 -8.77
C GLN A 279 19.60 14.95 -7.86
N LYS A 280 18.93 16.02 -8.36
CA LYS A 280 17.83 16.68 -7.67
C LYS A 280 16.54 15.87 -7.74
N VAL A 281 16.45 14.91 -8.68
CA VAL A 281 15.31 14.02 -8.87
C VAL A 281 15.67 12.62 -8.37
N ILE A 282 16.68 11.97 -8.97
CA ILE A 282 17.14 10.63 -8.53
C ILE A 282 18.50 10.77 -7.88
N SER A 283 18.55 10.67 -6.58
CA SER A 283 19.76 10.92 -5.76
C SER A 283 20.41 9.64 -5.20
N TYR A 284 19.72 8.48 -5.26
CA TYR A 284 20.24 7.25 -4.69
C TYR A 284 19.68 5.98 -5.36
N PHE A 285 20.50 4.92 -5.24
CA PHE A 285 20.06 3.53 -5.29
C PHE A 285 20.38 2.89 -3.94
N SER A 286 19.38 2.37 -3.23
CA SER A 286 19.54 1.78 -1.91
C SER A 286 19.34 0.28 -1.93
N LYS A 287 20.02 -0.43 -1.02
CA LYS A 287 19.80 -1.86 -0.80
C LYS A 287 18.41 -2.11 -0.21
N GLY A 288 17.71 -3.11 -0.73
CA GLY A 288 16.33 -3.43 -0.39
C GLY A 288 15.34 -2.56 -1.16
N GLY A 289 14.14 -3.06 -1.35
CA GLY A 289 13.08 -2.43 -2.11
C GLY A 289 12.61 -3.33 -3.25
N GLY A 290 11.60 -2.88 -3.94
CA GLY A 290 10.84 -3.61 -4.96
C GLY A 290 9.40 -3.18 -4.86
N GLY A 291 8.48 -4.09 -5.06
CA GLY A 291 7.05 -3.87 -4.92
C GLY A 291 6.34 -5.14 -4.51
N ALA A 292 5.07 -4.99 -4.13
CA ALA A 292 4.28 -6.09 -3.64
C ALA A 292 3.96 -7.10 -4.75
N ASP A 293 3.64 -6.63 -5.95
CA ASP A 293 3.23 -7.46 -7.09
C ASP A 293 4.37 -8.20 -7.75
N ILE A 294 5.57 -7.60 -7.85
CA ILE A 294 6.76 -8.26 -8.39
C ILE A 294 7.49 -9.12 -7.35
N GLY A 295 7.15 -8.95 -6.08
CA GLY A 295 7.71 -9.73 -4.98
C GLY A 295 7.57 -11.25 -5.14
N PRO A 296 6.40 -11.80 -5.56
CA PRO A 296 6.25 -13.23 -5.85
C PRO A 296 7.21 -13.73 -6.94
N LEU A 297 7.42 -12.96 -8.01
CA LEU A 297 8.37 -13.30 -9.07
C LEU A 297 9.80 -13.35 -8.51
N HIS A 298 10.22 -12.30 -7.80
CA HIS A 298 11.56 -12.25 -7.17
C HIS A 298 11.80 -13.45 -6.24
N ARG A 299 10.87 -13.74 -5.33
CA ARG A 299 11.02 -14.85 -4.37
C ARG A 299 11.13 -16.23 -5.01
N ARG A 300 10.44 -16.44 -6.14
CA ARG A 300 10.36 -17.76 -6.80
C ARG A 300 11.44 -17.99 -7.83
N THR A 301 11.94 -16.94 -8.48
CA THR A 301 12.89 -17.05 -9.61
C THR A 301 14.24 -16.42 -9.35
N GLY A 302 14.38 -15.61 -8.28
CA GLY A 302 15.58 -14.82 -8.03
C GLY A 302 15.73 -13.60 -8.94
N THR A 303 14.72 -13.27 -9.76
CA THR A 303 14.75 -12.06 -10.61
C THR A 303 15.04 -10.82 -9.79
N PRO A 304 16.09 -10.03 -10.09
CA PRO A 304 16.34 -8.76 -9.41
C PRO A 304 15.14 -7.83 -9.52
N MET A 305 14.88 -7.04 -8.48
CA MET A 305 13.75 -6.11 -8.50
C MET A 305 14.12 -4.71 -8.02
N PHE A 306 13.40 -3.72 -8.56
CA PHE A 306 13.45 -2.32 -8.15
C PHE A 306 12.09 -1.84 -7.73
N GLY A 307 12.07 -0.88 -6.79
CA GLY A 307 10.90 -0.06 -6.47
C GLY A 307 11.24 1.41 -6.63
N LEU A 308 10.38 2.17 -7.31
CA LEU A 308 10.53 3.62 -7.39
C LEU A 308 10.28 4.22 -6.00
N SER A 309 11.24 5.00 -5.51
CA SER A 309 11.12 5.73 -4.26
C SER A 309 10.79 7.19 -4.51
N ILE A 310 9.78 7.70 -3.82
CA ILE A 310 9.28 9.08 -3.98
C ILE A 310 9.51 9.90 -2.71
N ASP A 311 9.24 11.21 -2.79
CA ASP A 311 9.07 12.07 -1.63
C ASP A 311 7.71 11.78 -0.98
N GLY A 312 7.68 10.77 -0.11
CA GLY A 312 6.47 10.20 0.45
C GLY A 312 5.87 10.96 1.63
N GLN A 313 6.34 12.17 1.97
CA GLN A 313 5.90 12.87 3.18
C GLN A 313 4.39 13.14 3.23
N LYS A 314 3.76 13.34 2.07
CA LYS A 314 2.32 13.60 1.95
C LYS A 314 1.51 12.35 1.59
N TYR A 315 2.14 11.24 1.26
CA TYR A 315 1.45 10.05 0.77
C TYR A 315 0.39 9.56 1.75
N PHE A 316 0.74 9.42 3.02
CA PHE A 316 -0.18 8.97 4.07
C PHE A 316 -1.20 10.03 4.54
N GLU A 317 -1.31 11.17 3.85
CA GLU A 317 -2.44 12.08 4.00
C GLU A 317 -3.62 11.68 3.10
N ILE A 318 -3.35 10.90 2.04
CA ILE A 318 -4.35 10.53 1.02
C ILE A 318 -4.52 9.02 0.85
N HIS A 319 -3.46 8.24 1.08
CA HIS A 319 -3.39 6.79 0.93
C HIS A 319 -4.58 6.08 1.58
N HIS A 320 -5.30 5.27 0.80
CA HIS A 320 -6.48 4.52 1.22
C HIS A 320 -7.65 5.38 1.76
N THR A 321 -7.80 6.60 1.25
CA THR A 321 -8.89 7.50 1.60
C THR A 321 -9.60 8.04 0.37
N GLN A 322 -10.77 8.64 0.58
CA GLN A 322 -11.52 9.35 -0.50
C GLN A 322 -10.79 10.57 -1.08
N LYS A 323 -9.58 10.90 -0.61
CA LYS A 323 -8.73 11.99 -1.13
C LYS A 323 -7.81 11.55 -2.25
N ASP A 324 -7.69 10.25 -2.50
CA ASP A 324 -6.85 9.72 -3.57
C ASP A 324 -7.59 9.78 -4.90
N VAL A 325 -7.68 10.99 -5.45
CA VAL A 325 -8.41 11.32 -6.68
C VAL A 325 -7.48 11.91 -7.72
N PHE A 326 -7.92 11.93 -8.96
CA PHE A 326 -7.14 12.43 -10.10
C PHE A 326 -6.64 13.88 -9.91
N GLU A 327 -7.44 14.74 -9.30
CA GLU A 327 -7.10 16.14 -9.04
C GLU A 327 -5.96 16.32 -8.03
N ALA A 328 -5.64 15.29 -7.25
CA ALA A 328 -4.49 15.28 -6.34
C ALA A 328 -3.15 15.09 -7.08
N ILE A 329 -3.18 14.58 -8.31
CA ILE A 329 -1.98 14.33 -9.13
C ILE A 329 -1.42 15.64 -9.67
N HIS A 330 -0.13 15.89 -9.38
CA HIS A 330 0.59 16.98 -9.99
C HIS A 330 1.22 16.54 -11.33
N PRO A 331 0.83 17.12 -12.49
CA PRO A 331 1.29 16.62 -13.80
C PRO A 331 2.81 16.54 -13.94
N ARG A 332 3.55 17.54 -13.42
CA ARG A 332 5.01 17.55 -13.49
C ARG A 332 5.66 16.45 -12.67
N GLU A 333 5.11 16.11 -11.51
CA GLU A 333 5.64 15.04 -10.67
C GLU A 333 5.39 13.66 -11.32
N MET A 334 4.22 13.47 -11.91
CA MET A 334 3.89 12.30 -12.75
C MET A 334 4.86 12.12 -13.92
N GLU A 335 5.17 13.20 -14.66
CA GLU A 335 6.16 13.17 -15.74
C GLU A 335 7.56 12.79 -15.25
N LEU A 336 7.98 13.29 -14.10
CA LEU A 336 9.29 12.97 -13.51
C LEU A 336 9.38 11.50 -13.10
N GLY A 337 8.31 10.93 -12.53
CA GLY A 337 8.23 9.49 -12.23
C GLY A 337 8.35 8.65 -13.50
N THR A 338 7.56 8.97 -14.52
CA THR A 338 7.61 8.31 -15.84
C THR A 338 9.01 8.37 -16.47
N ALA A 339 9.63 9.57 -16.44
CA ALA A 339 10.98 9.75 -17.00
C ALA A 339 12.04 8.98 -16.22
N SER A 340 11.91 8.90 -14.90
CA SER A 340 12.82 8.14 -14.03
C SER A 340 12.73 6.63 -14.32
N MET A 341 11.51 6.09 -14.43
CA MET A 341 11.27 4.69 -14.79
C MET A 341 11.86 4.39 -16.18
N ALA A 342 11.55 5.21 -17.19
CA ALA A 342 12.07 5.02 -18.55
C ALA A 342 13.62 5.09 -18.60
N SER A 343 14.22 5.99 -17.82
CA SER A 343 15.67 6.12 -17.75
C SER A 343 16.33 4.88 -17.14
N LEU A 344 15.75 4.34 -16.07
CA LEU A 344 16.26 3.11 -15.45
C LEU A 344 16.14 1.93 -16.44
N VAL A 345 14.99 1.77 -17.08
CA VAL A 345 14.76 0.73 -18.11
C VAL A 345 15.80 0.86 -19.23
N TYR A 346 16.04 2.07 -19.72
CA TYR A 346 17.03 2.32 -20.77
C TYR A 346 18.45 1.93 -20.35
N LEU A 347 18.86 2.27 -19.12
CA LEU A 347 20.20 1.93 -18.62
C LEU A 347 20.36 0.42 -18.45
N ILE A 348 19.33 -0.27 -17.97
CA ILE A 348 19.33 -1.73 -17.84
C ILE A 348 19.38 -2.40 -19.23
N ASP A 349 18.56 -1.94 -20.16
CA ASP A 349 18.54 -2.49 -21.52
C ASP A 349 19.89 -2.31 -22.25
N LYS A 350 20.52 -1.17 -22.02
CA LYS A 350 21.80 -0.81 -22.70
C LYS A 350 23.02 -1.47 -22.06
N TYR A 351 23.09 -1.52 -20.74
CA TYR A 351 24.31 -1.89 -19.99
C TYR A 351 24.20 -3.20 -19.22
N GLY A 352 22.99 -3.79 -19.13
CA GLY A 352 22.70 -4.95 -18.27
C GLY A 352 22.79 -4.64 -16.78
N LEU A 353 22.41 -5.60 -15.93
CA LEU A 353 22.62 -5.57 -14.47
C LEU A 353 23.84 -6.35 -14.06
#